data_cfee485c7db50cbc7ece7dc4ac041ba9
#
_entry.id   cfee485c7db50cbc7ece7dc4ac041ba9
#
_cell.length_a   1.000
_cell.length_b   1.000
_cell.length_c   1.000
_cell.angle_alpha   90.00
_cell.angle_beta   90.00
_cell.angle_gamma   90.00
#
_symmetry.space_group_name_H-M   'P 1'
#
loop_
_entity.id
_entity.type
_entity.pdbx_description
1 polymer ?
#
loop_
_entity_poly.entity_id
_entity_poly.type
_entity_poly.pdbx_seq_one_letter_code
_entity_poly.pdbx_strand_id
1 'polypeptide(L)'
;MRRRVFAKAQENRHTPPSDPSTRKVMNQGPYRLLHVGCGDKRQAHLPPPFNQAPWQEVRLDIDPSTAPDILASITDMSMVPSGSVQGIYSAHNLEHLNPHEVVAALREFDRVLAPNGVAVITTPDLEMIAQAIMQGRLTDAAYVSPVGPVTPLDMLYGFGPWLAKGDLHMAHRTGFTAATLVDALVKAGFAQVAACSDRNWAVWAVASHNPEDGQAVQALLKDLARRAGPKAA
;
A
#
# COMPACT_ATOMS: atom_id res chain seq x y z
N MET A 1 19.81 -13.68 -3.60
CA MET A 1 20.22 -12.41 -2.95
C MET A 1 19.10 -11.41 -3.22
N ARG A 2 18.34 -11.00 -2.19
CA ARG A 2 17.16 -10.13 -2.35
C ARG A 2 17.64 -8.69 -2.58
N ARG A 3 17.30 -8.09 -3.72
CA ARG A 3 17.58 -6.67 -3.97
C ARG A 3 16.65 -5.81 -3.13
N ARG A 4 17.20 -4.99 -2.27
CA ARG A 4 16.52 -3.86 -1.61
C ARG A 4 16.75 -2.64 -2.49
N VAL A 5 15.68 -1.95 -2.85
CA VAL A 5 15.77 -0.72 -3.63
C VAL A 5 15.49 0.46 -2.69
N PHE A 6 16.38 1.45 -2.72
CA PHE A 6 16.28 2.68 -1.94
C PHE A 6 16.40 3.86 -2.89
N ALA A 7 15.54 4.86 -2.73
CA ALA A 7 15.70 6.13 -3.39
C ALA A 7 15.48 7.28 -2.39
N LYS A 8 16.28 8.34 -2.57
CA LYS A 8 16.19 9.59 -1.81
C LYS A 8 15.76 10.68 -2.79
N ALA A 9 14.69 11.40 -2.50
CA ALA A 9 14.26 12.52 -3.32
C ALA A 9 15.29 13.66 -3.28
N GLN A 10 15.55 14.29 -4.43
CA GLN A 10 16.34 15.52 -4.48
C GLN A 10 15.53 16.67 -3.84
N GLU A 11 16.22 17.45 -3.01
CA GLU A 11 15.65 18.56 -2.24
C GLU A 11 14.94 19.57 -3.14
N ASN A 12 13.63 19.65 -3.03
CA ASN A 12 12.86 20.82 -3.39
C ASN A 12 12.47 21.54 -2.08
N ARG A 13 13.13 22.67 -1.82
CA ARG A 13 13.05 23.41 -0.56
C ARG A 13 11.67 24.03 -0.36
N HIS A 14 10.85 23.38 0.47
CA HIS A 14 9.85 24.07 1.27
C HIS A 14 10.21 23.79 2.73
N THR A 15 10.77 24.78 3.40
CA THR A 15 11.10 24.72 4.83
C THR A 15 9.82 24.89 5.63
N PRO A 16 9.34 23.86 6.36
CA PRO A 16 8.32 24.06 7.37
C PRO A 16 8.96 24.67 8.63
N PRO A 17 8.19 25.45 9.44
CA PRO A 17 8.70 26.08 10.64
C PRO A 17 9.12 25.03 11.67
N SER A 18 10.34 25.17 12.17
CA SER A 18 10.94 24.38 13.23
C SER A 18 10.42 24.89 14.60
N ASP A 19 9.27 24.44 15.03
CA ASP A 19 8.83 24.62 16.42
C ASP A 19 8.90 23.28 17.18
N PRO A 20 9.78 23.15 18.20
CA PRO A 20 9.88 21.96 19.03
C PRO A 20 8.60 21.68 19.85
N SER A 21 7.71 22.66 20.01
CA SER A 21 6.45 22.50 20.74
C SER A 21 5.44 21.64 19.96
N THR A 22 5.53 21.58 18.65
CA THR A 22 4.68 20.74 17.79
C THR A 22 4.98 19.25 17.95
N ARG A 23 6.19 18.87 18.36
CA ARG A 23 6.55 17.47 18.65
C ARG A 23 5.82 16.89 19.88
N LYS A 24 5.39 17.74 20.81
CA LYS A 24 4.77 17.32 22.09
C LYS A 24 3.26 17.13 21.99
N VAL A 25 2.60 17.71 20.99
CA VAL A 25 1.14 17.65 20.82
C VAL A 25 0.68 16.37 20.09
N MET A 26 1.56 15.70 19.34
CA MET A 26 1.22 14.49 18.58
C MET A 26 1.12 13.20 19.42
N ASN A 27 1.34 13.27 20.74
CA ASN A 27 1.34 12.08 21.61
C ASN A 27 0.05 11.92 22.44
N GLN A 28 -1.03 12.64 22.12
CA GLN A 28 -2.27 12.61 22.91
C GLN A 28 -3.50 12.46 21.99
N GLY A 29 -3.73 11.23 21.51
CA GLY A 29 -4.97 10.88 20.81
C GLY A 29 -4.80 9.62 19.96
N PRO A 30 -5.90 8.99 19.56
CA PRO A 30 -5.80 7.88 18.61
C PRO A 30 -5.23 8.37 17.27
N TYR A 31 -4.26 7.65 16.74
CA TYR A 31 -3.76 7.88 15.39
C TYR A 31 -4.80 7.43 14.37
N ARG A 32 -5.17 8.30 13.44
CA ARG A 32 -6.10 7.93 12.36
C ARG A 32 -5.35 7.16 11.27
N LEU A 33 -5.83 5.95 11.01
CA LEU A 33 -5.37 5.11 9.92
C LEU A 33 -6.41 5.13 8.80
N LEU A 34 -6.10 5.68 7.65
CA LEU A 34 -6.92 5.58 6.47
C LEU A 34 -6.64 4.23 5.78
N HIS A 35 -7.59 3.30 5.88
CA HIS A 35 -7.56 2.01 5.20
C HIS A 35 -8.29 2.16 3.86
N VAL A 36 -7.53 2.29 2.78
CA VAL A 36 -8.06 2.51 1.44
C VAL A 36 -8.23 1.19 0.68
N GLY A 37 -9.31 1.07 -0.10
CA GLY A 37 -9.72 -0.18 -0.71
C GLY A 37 -9.94 -1.25 0.36
N CYS A 38 -10.67 -0.88 1.41
CA CYS A 38 -10.75 -1.68 2.64
C CYS A 38 -11.48 -3.01 2.46
N GLY A 39 -12.34 -3.15 1.44
CA GLY A 39 -13.15 -4.33 1.25
C GLY A 39 -13.93 -4.69 2.51
N ASP A 40 -14.10 -5.97 2.78
CA ASP A 40 -14.75 -6.47 4.00
C ASP A 40 -13.84 -6.53 5.22
N LYS A 41 -12.56 -6.18 5.07
CA LYS A 41 -11.60 -6.25 6.18
C LYS A 41 -11.91 -5.21 7.24
N ARG A 42 -11.55 -5.52 8.47
CA ARG A 42 -11.65 -4.65 9.64
C ARG A 42 -10.28 -4.51 10.27
N GLN A 43 -10.10 -3.51 11.11
CA GLN A 43 -8.83 -3.20 11.78
C GLN A 43 -8.13 -4.43 12.39
N ALA A 44 -8.87 -5.36 12.99
CA ALA A 44 -8.31 -6.58 13.57
C ALA A 44 -7.58 -7.48 12.56
N HIS A 45 -7.86 -7.33 11.26
CA HIS A 45 -7.22 -8.09 10.19
C HIS A 45 -6.01 -7.38 9.57
N LEU A 46 -5.74 -6.14 10.00
CA LEU A 46 -4.59 -5.38 9.52
C LEU A 46 -3.29 -5.91 10.14
N PRO A 47 -2.16 -5.70 9.48
CA PRO A 47 -0.88 -6.06 10.08
C PRO A 47 -0.55 -5.12 11.25
N PRO A 48 0.16 -5.61 12.29
CA PRO A 48 0.74 -4.71 13.29
C PRO A 48 1.66 -3.66 12.64
N PRO A 49 1.67 -2.42 13.18
CA PRO A 49 1.00 -1.98 14.41
C PRO A 49 -0.45 -1.52 14.22
N PHE A 50 -1.02 -1.59 13.02
CA PHE A 50 -2.29 -0.96 12.67
C PHE A 50 -3.53 -1.67 13.22
N ASN A 51 -3.39 -2.93 13.64
CA ASN A 51 -4.49 -3.75 14.16
C ASN A 51 -4.89 -3.48 15.61
N GLN A 52 -4.26 -2.50 16.27
CA GLN A 52 -4.45 -2.22 17.70
C GLN A 52 -4.26 -0.75 18.03
N ALA A 53 -4.65 -0.37 19.24
CA ALA A 53 -4.37 0.96 19.78
C ALA A 53 -2.87 1.31 19.69
N PRO A 54 -2.52 2.58 19.47
CA PRO A 54 -3.39 3.76 19.44
C PRO A 54 -4.04 4.07 18.07
N TRP A 55 -3.97 3.15 17.10
CA TRP A 55 -4.56 3.33 15.79
C TRP A 55 -6.07 3.21 15.81
N GLN A 56 -6.74 4.08 15.10
CA GLN A 56 -8.17 4.06 14.85
C GLN A 56 -8.39 4.03 13.33
N GLU A 57 -8.99 2.95 12.85
CA GLU A 57 -9.28 2.75 11.44
C GLU A 57 -10.37 3.71 10.96
N VAL A 58 -10.14 4.33 9.80
CA VAL A 58 -11.13 4.99 8.95
C VAL A 58 -11.13 4.26 7.63
N ARG A 59 -12.25 3.65 7.25
CA ARG A 59 -12.37 2.79 6.09
C ARG A 59 -12.82 3.58 4.86
N LEU A 60 -12.07 3.48 3.76
CA LEU A 60 -12.42 4.10 2.48
C LEU A 60 -12.49 3.03 1.40
N ASP A 61 -13.56 3.02 0.64
CA ASP A 61 -13.76 2.12 -0.50
C ASP A 61 -14.63 2.77 -1.56
N ILE A 62 -14.53 2.30 -2.80
CA ILE A 62 -15.40 2.70 -3.90
C ILE A 62 -16.70 1.86 -3.94
N ASP A 63 -16.68 0.67 -3.33
CA ASP A 63 -17.82 -0.24 -3.28
C ASP A 63 -18.67 0.02 -2.03
N PRO A 64 -19.92 0.52 -2.19
CA PRO A 64 -20.81 0.75 -1.06
C PRO A 64 -21.23 -0.54 -0.32
N SER A 65 -21.12 -1.70 -0.94
CA SER A 65 -21.48 -2.99 -0.32
C SER A 65 -20.54 -3.37 0.83
N THR A 66 -19.30 -2.83 0.84
CA THR A 66 -18.34 -3.03 1.92
C THR A 66 -18.64 -2.19 3.18
N ALA A 67 -19.66 -1.32 3.11
CA ALA A 67 -20.05 -0.38 4.15
C ALA A 67 -18.83 0.41 4.70
N PRO A 68 -18.12 1.19 3.86
CA PRO A 68 -16.99 2.00 4.29
C PRO A 68 -17.47 3.24 5.06
N ASP A 69 -16.58 3.84 5.86
CA ASP A 69 -16.85 5.14 6.51
C ASP A 69 -16.86 6.28 5.49
N ILE A 70 -16.07 6.14 4.41
CA ILE A 70 -15.94 7.09 3.31
C ILE A 70 -16.12 6.33 2.00
N LEU A 71 -17.19 6.64 1.27
CA LEU A 71 -17.43 6.11 -0.07
C LEU A 71 -16.74 7.04 -1.08
N ALA A 72 -15.56 6.63 -1.57
CA ALA A 72 -14.76 7.43 -2.50
C ALA A 72 -13.76 6.57 -3.27
N SER A 73 -13.28 7.09 -4.41
CA SER A 73 -12.13 6.54 -5.12
C SER A 73 -10.82 6.98 -4.46
N ILE A 74 -9.81 6.14 -4.48
CA ILE A 74 -8.45 6.54 -4.06
C ILE A 74 -7.79 7.56 -4.99
N THR A 75 -8.36 7.79 -6.17
CA THR A 75 -7.93 8.84 -7.12
C THR A 75 -8.56 10.20 -6.84
N ASP A 76 -9.58 10.25 -5.98
CA ASP A 76 -10.24 11.46 -5.50
C ASP A 76 -10.72 11.25 -4.06
N MET A 77 -9.88 11.64 -3.12
CA MET A 77 -10.17 11.61 -1.69
C MET A 77 -10.46 13.03 -1.15
N SER A 78 -11.11 13.88 -1.94
CA SER A 78 -11.42 15.29 -1.60
C SER A 78 -12.17 15.44 -0.28
N MET A 79 -12.93 14.41 0.14
CA MET A 79 -13.61 14.37 1.45
C MET A 79 -12.65 14.17 2.63
N VAL A 80 -11.41 13.73 2.40
CA VAL A 80 -10.38 13.57 3.43
C VAL A 80 -9.53 14.84 3.47
N PRO A 81 -9.49 15.60 4.58
CA PRO A 81 -8.70 16.81 4.67
C PRO A 81 -7.19 16.53 4.50
N SER A 82 -6.46 17.48 3.91
CA SER A 82 -5.01 17.39 3.77
C SER A 82 -4.33 17.26 5.13
N GLY A 83 -3.31 16.38 5.23
CA GLY A 83 -2.53 16.19 6.44
C GLY A 83 -3.30 15.65 7.65
N SER A 84 -4.47 15.00 7.43
CA SER A 84 -5.39 14.65 8.51
C SER A 84 -5.25 13.23 9.05
N VAL A 85 -4.45 12.36 8.41
CA VAL A 85 -4.27 10.97 8.82
C VAL A 85 -2.79 10.66 9.10
N GLN A 86 -2.53 9.91 10.17
CA GLN A 86 -1.17 9.54 10.57
C GLN A 86 -0.69 8.27 9.90
N GLY A 87 -1.61 7.49 9.34
CA GLY A 87 -1.30 6.29 8.59
C GLY A 87 -2.19 6.11 7.37
N ILE A 88 -1.63 5.53 6.32
CA ILE A 88 -2.37 5.00 5.17
C ILE A 88 -2.01 3.53 5.05
N TYR A 89 -3.01 2.68 4.89
CA TYR A 89 -2.82 1.29 4.53
C TYR A 89 -3.58 0.98 3.24
N SER A 90 -2.85 0.56 2.22
CA SER A 90 -3.36 0.18 0.90
C SER A 90 -2.86 -1.22 0.54
N ALA A 91 -3.76 -2.18 0.46
CA ALA A 91 -3.41 -3.58 0.19
C ALA A 91 -4.17 -4.10 -1.02
N HIS A 92 -3.43 -4.47 -2.07
CA HIS A 92 -4.00 -5.00 -3.31
C HIS A 92 -5.08 -4.07 -3.88
N ASN A 93 -4.66 -2.84 -4.21
CA ASN A 93 -5.56 -1.76 -4.61
C ASN A 93 -5.02 -0.97 -5.81
N LEU A 94 -3.74 -0.60 -5.80
CA LEU A 94 -3.15 0.20 -6.88
C LEU A 94 -3.14 -0.54 -8.22
N GLU A 95 -3.05 -1.86 -8.22
CA GLU A 95 -3.07 -2.69 -9.42
C GLU A 95 -4.39 -2.62 -10.21
N HIS A 96 -5.48 -2.23 -9.55
CA HIS A 96 -6.79 -2.05 -10.19
C HIS A 96 -6.94 -0.73 -10.96
N LEU A 97 -6.01 0.20 -10.78
CA LEU A 97 -5.98 1.48 -11.47
C LEU A 97 -5.25 1.38 -12.83
N ASN A 98 -5.66 2.22 -13.79
CA ASN A 98 -4.84 2.43 -14.98
C ASN A 98 -3.53 3.15 -14.61
N PRO A 99 -2.43 3.00 -15.40
CA PRO A 99 -1.14 3.61 -15.06
C PRO A 99 -1.18 5.12 -14.82
N HIS A 100 -2.03 5.86 -15.54
CA HIS A 100 -2.17 7.32 -15.35
C HIS A 100 -2.95 7.68 -14.08
N GLU A 101 -3.85 6.82 -13.62
CA GLU A 101 -4.63 7.00 -12.39
C GLU A 101 -3.80 6.75 -11.14
N VAL A 102 -2.78 5.88 -11.21
CA VAL A 102 -1.85 5.64 -10.11
C VAL A 102 -1.21 6.93 -9.62
N VAL A 103 -0.83 7.82 -10.55
CA VAL A 103 -0.23 9.11 -10.19
C VAL A 103 -1.21 9.97 -9.38
N ALA A 104 -2.49 9.98 -9.74
CA ALA A 104 -3.52 10.71 -9.01
C ALA A 104 -3.71 10.11 -7.61
N ALA A 105 -3.83 8.79 -7.50
CA ALA A 105 -3.99 8.10 -6.22
C ALA A 105 -2.81 8.36 -5.27
N LEU A 106 -1.58 8.24 -5.75
CA LEU A 106 -0.40 8.47 -4.92
C LEU A 106 -0.25 9.95 -4.49
N ARG A 107 -0.69 10.91 -5.31
CA ARG A 107 -0.77 12.33 -4.92
C ARG A 107 -1.84 12.57 -3.85
N GLU A 108 -2.97 11.88 -3.92
CA GLU A 108 -3.98 11.92 -2.86
C GLU A 108 -3.45 11.32 -1.56
N PHE A 109 -2.68 10.21 -1.62
CA PHE A 109 -1.99 9.65 -0.46
C PHE A 109 -1.02 10.67 0.15
N ASP A 110 -0.19 11.30 -0.68
CA ASP A 110 0.72 12.39 -0.28
C ASP A 110 -0.04 13.53 0.40
N ARG A 111 -1.14 13.98 -0.19
CA ARG A 111 -1.94 15.11 0.30
C ARG A 111 -2.58 14.85 1.66
N VAL A 112 -3.20 13.69 1.86
CA VAL A 112 -3.97 13.39 3.09
C VAL A 112 -3.10 12.96 4.25
N LEU A 113 -1.88 12.47 3.99
CA LEU A 113 -0.97 12.02 5.01
C LEU A 113 -0.39 13.20 5.80
N ALA A 114 -0.40 13.10 7.12
CA ALA A 114 0.21 14.08 8.01
C ALA A 114 1.75 14.15 7.80
N PRO A 115 2.41 15.27 8.11
CA PRO A 115 3.86 15.43 7.91
C PRO A 115 4.73 14.35 8.55
N ASN A 116 4.30 13.78 9.68
CA ASN A 116 4.99 12.66 10.36
C ASN A 116 4.24 11.34 10.18
N GLY A 117 3.40 11.25 9.15
CA GLY A 117 2.63 10.06 8.84
C GLY A 117 3.43 9.03 8.04
N VAL A 118 2.89 7.82 7.97
CA VAL A 118 3.46 6.70 7.24
C VAL A 118 2.43 6.07 6.31
N ALA A 119 2.80 5.84 5.06
CA ALA A 119 2.01 5.06 4.12
C ALA A 119 2.60 3.66 3.97
N VAL A 120 1.75 2.64 4.05
CA VAL A 120 2.08 1.23 3.80
C VAL A 120 1.25 0.74 2.63
N ILE A 121 1.93 0.23 1.62
CA ILE A 121 1.32 -0.20 0.37
C ILE A 121 1.81 -1.61 0.05
N THR A 122 0.91 -2.49 -0.38
CA THR A 122 1.27 -3.80 -0.93
C THR A 122 0.49 -4.10 -2.20
N THR A 123 1.15 -4.71 -3.16
CA THR A 123 0.62 -5.11 -4.48
C THR A 123 1.22 -6.46 -4.88
N PRO A 124 0.68 -7.16 -5.89
CA PRO A 124 1.36 -8.31 -6.49
C PRO A 124 2.75 -7.92 -7.01
N ASP A 125 3.71 -8.85 -6.88
CA ASP A 125 5.08 -8.65 -7.34
C ASP A 125 5.27 -9.13 -8.79
N LEU A 126 5.35 -8.19 -9.72
CA LEU A 126 5.56 -8.51 -11.14
C LEU A 126 6.88 -9.22 -11.39
N GLU A 127 7.92 -9.02 -10.58
CA GLU A 127 9.20 -9.71 -10.78
C GLU A 127 9.06 -11.21 -10.46
N MET A 128 8.38 -11.56 -9.35
CA MET A 128 8.10 -12.95 -9.01
C MET A 128 7.18 -13.61 -10.03
N ILE A 129 6.15 -12.90 -10.47
CA ILE A 129 5.20 -13.38 -11.48
C ILE A 129 5.94 -13.66 -12.80
N ALA A 130 6.77 -12.74 -13.28
CA ALA A 130 7.57 -12.91 -14.48
C ALA A 130 8.51 -14.12 -14.38
N GLN A 131 9.15 -14.33 -13.23
CA GLN A 131 9.99 -15.50 -12.99
C GLN A 131 9.21 -16.81 -13.09
N ALA A 132 7.98 -16.87 -12.56
CA ALA A 132 7.12 -18.05 -12.66
C ALA A 132 6.69 -18.31 -14.12
N ILE A 133 6.37 -17.27 -14.88
CA ILE A 133 6.02 -17.37 -16.30
C ILE A 133 7.19 -17.93 -17.10
N MET A 134 8.40 -17.42 -16.88
CA MET A 134 9.61 -17.93 -17.55
C MET A 134 9.90 -19.39 -17.24
N GLN A 135 9.43 -19.89 -16.08
CA GLN A 135 9.52 -21.30 -15.69
C GLN A 135 8.35 -22.15 -16.22
N GLY A 136 7.48 -21.59 -17.06
CA GLY A 136 6.31 -22.29 -17.62
C GLY A 136 5.14 -22.48 -16.65
N ARG A 137 5.15 -21.79 -15.49
CA ARG A 137 4.17 -21.96 -14.42
C ARG A 137 3.06 -20.89 -14.41
N LEU A 138 2.67 -20.38 -15.57
CA LEU A 138 1.66 -19.31 -15.69
C LEU A 138 0.32 -19.69 -15.04
N THR A 139 -0.10 -20.94 -15.21
CA THR A 139 -1.40 -21.45 -14.77
C THR A 139 -1.32 -22.42 -13.58
N ASP A 140 -0.12 -22.66 -13.06
CA ASP A 140 0.07 -23.47 -11.86
C ASP A 140 -0.37 -22.66 -10.61
N ALA A 141 -0.96 -23.35 -9.64
CA ALA A 141 -1.29 -22.69 -8.37
C ALA A 141 -0.01 -22.17 -7.67
N ALA A 142 0.08 -20.87 -7.48
CA ALA A 142 1.15 -20.22 -6.73
C ALA A 142 0.95 -20.38 -5.22
N TYR A 143 -0.30 -20.29 -4.79
CA TYR A 143 -0.76 -20.55 -3.42
C TYR A 143 -2.27 -20.81 -3.40
N VAL A 144 -2.77 -21.31 -2.27
CA VAL A 144 -4.20 -21.48 -2.05
C VAL A 144 -4.69 -20.39 -1.09
N SER A 145 -5.69 -19.62 -1.53
CA SER A 145 -6.37 -18.62 -0.73
C SER A 145 -7.70 -19.18 -0.18
N PRO A 146 -8.38 -18.50 0.76
CA PRO A 146 -9.70 -18.90 1.23
C PRO A 146 -10.75 -19.00 0.12
N VAL A 147 -10.54 -18.32 -1.02
CA VAL A 147 -11.45 -18.35 -2.18
C VAL A 147 -11.00 -19.33 -3.28
N GLY A 148 -9.90 -20.07 -3.04
CA GLY A 148 -9.39 -21.09 -3.95
C GLY A 148 -7.94 -20.86 -4.38
N PRO A 149 -7.43 -21.70 -5.30
CA PRO A 149 -6.07 -21.56 -5.82
C PRO A 149 -5.93 -20.26 -6.62
N VAL A 150 -4.77 -19.61 -6.46
CA VAL A 150 -4.41 -18.38 -7.16
C VAL A 150 -3.18 -18.68 -8.02
N THR A 151 -3.24 -18.31 -9.29
CA THR A 151 -2.19 -18.54 -10.29
C THR A 151 -1.42 -17.25 -10.60
N PRO A 152 -0.22 -17.29 -11.19
CA PRO A 152 0.42 -16.11 -11.76
C PRO A 152 -0.45 -15.36 -12.77
N LEU A 153 -1.31 -16.08 -13.53
CA LEU A 153 -2.27 -15.46 -14.45
C LEU A 153 -3.30 -14.60 -13.71
N ASP A 154 -3.85 -15.12 -12.58
CA ASP A 154 -4.78 -14.35 -11.75
C ASP A 154 -4.11 -13.11 -11.14
N MET A 155 -2.84 -13.23 -10.74
CA MET A 155 -2.09 -12.09 -10.22
C MET A 155 -1.77 -11.02 -11.26
N LEU A 156 -1.70 -11.40 -12.56
CA LEU A 156 -1.51 -10.45 -13.66
C LEU A 156 -2.78 -9.71 -14.05
N TYR A 157 -3.91 -10.43 -14.09
CA TYR A 157 -5.12 -9.88 -14.73
C TYR A 157 -6.30 -9.75 -13.77
N GLY A 158 -6.16 -10.19 -12.52
CA GLY A 158 -7.23 -10.28 -11.54
C GLY A 158 -7.78 -11.69 -11.40
N PHE A 159 -8.37 -11.99 -10.24
CA PHE A 159 -8.84 -13.33 -9.93
C PHE A 159 -9.98 -13.78 -10.85
N GLY A 160 -9.67 -14.73 -11.75
CA GLY A 160 -10.56 -15.16 -12.82
C GLY A 160 -11.99 -15.50 -12.40
N PRO A 161 -12.21 -16.24 -11.29
CA PRO A 161 -13.57 -16.54 -10.82
C PRO A 161 -14.42 -15.32 -10.44
N TRP A 162 -13.84 -14.22 -9.99
CA TRP A 162 -14.57 -12.98 -9.72
C TRP A 162 -14.88 -12.21 -11.00
N LEU A 163 -13.90 -12.13 -11.90
CA LEU A 163 -14.09 -11.51 -13.21
C LEU A 163 -15.19 -12.20 -14.00
N ALA A 164 -15.25 -13.54 -13.95
CA ALA A 164 -16.30 -14.33 -14.60
C ALA A 164 -17.71 -14.07 -14.04
N LYS A 165 -17.82 -13.58 -12.81
CA LYS A 165 -19.07 -13.15 -12.19
C LYS A 165 -19.46 -11.69 -12.51
N GLY A 166 -18.61 -10.99 -13.30
CA GLY A 166 -18.85 -9.60 -13.69
C GLY A 166 -18.26 -8.57 -12.74
N ASP A 167 -17.46 -8.96 -11.74
CA ASP A 167 -16.74 -8.04 -10.86
C ASP A 167 -15.50 -7.49 -11.55
N LEU A 168 -15.74 -6.56 -12.49
CA LEU A 168 -14.67 -5.97 -13.31
C LEU A 168 -13.79 -4.98 -12.54
N HIS A 169 -14.17 -4.56 -11.32
CA HIS A 169 -13.32 -3.76 -10.46
C HIS A 169 -12.10 -4.55 -9.98
N MET A 170 -12.21 -5.88 -9.94
CA MET A 170 -11.13 -6.79 -9.58
C MET A 170 -10.13 -7.07 -10.71
N ALA A 171 -10.31 -6.48 -11.89
CA ALA A 171 -9.33 -6.58 -12.97
C ALA A 171 -8.06 -5.78 -12.64
N HIS A 172 -6.89 -6.39 -12.85
CA HIS A 172 -5.61 -5.69 -12.74
C HIS A 172 -5.31 -4.96 -14.06
N ARG A 173 -5.01 -3.67 -13.98
CA ARG A 173 -4.75 -2.78 -15.13
C ARG A 173 -3.32 -2.27 -15.13
N THR A 174 -2.62 -2.41 -14.01
CA THR A 174 -1.20 -2.11 -13.85
C THR A 174 -0.55 -3.10 -12.88
N GLY A 175 0.73 -2.95 -12.64
CA GLY A 175 1.45 -3.75 -11.66
C GLY A 175 2.83 -3.17 -11.38
N PHE A 176 3.47 -3.68 -10.32
CA PHE A 176 4.69 -3.10 -9.78
C PHE A 176 5.74 -4.17 -9.49
N THR A 177 7.00 -3.79 -9.69
CA THR A 177 8.15 -4.36 -8.99
C THR A 177 8.49 -3.47 -7.78
N ALA A 178 9.35 -3.92 -6.88
CA ALA A 178 9.81 -3.07 -5.78
C ALA A 178 10.44 -1.77 -6.29
N ALA A 179 11.22 -1.82 -7.38
CA ALA A 179 11.86 -0.65 -7.97
C ALA A 179 10.84 0.36 -8.53
N THR A 180 9.88 -0.11 -9.33
CA THR A 180 8.88 0.78 -9.96
C THR A 180 7.90 1.38 -8.95
N LEU A 181 7.58 0.67 -7.86
CA LEU A 181 6.76 1.22 -6.78
C LEU A 181 7.50 2.31 -5.99
N VAL A 182 8.80 2.12 -5.72
CA VAL A 182 9.66 3.17 -5.14
C VAL A 182 9.67 4.41 -6.02
N ASP A 183 9.92 4.24 -7.32
CA ASP A 183 9.95 5.37 -8.27
C ASP A 183 8.63 6.13 -8.32
N ALA A 184 7.50 5.42 -8.29
CA ALA A 184 6.17 6.02 -8.30
C ALA A 184 5.92 6.85 -7.03
N LEU A 185 6.27 6.32 -5.85
CA LEU A 185 6.12 7.00 -4.57
C LEU A 185 7.03 8.24 -4.45
N VAL A 186 8.29 8.14 -4.88
CA VAL A 186 9.21 9.30 -4.91
C VAL A 186 8.68 10.40 -5.83
N LYS A 187 8.16 10.04 -7.02
CA LYS A 187 7.54 11.01 -7.95
C LYS A 187 6.25 11.62 -7.40
N ALA A 188 5.55 10.95 -6.50
CA ALA A 188 4.37 11.48 -5.84
C ALA A 188 4.68 12.50 -4.74
N GLY A 189 5.93 12.53 -4.20
CA GLY A 189 6.36 13.53 -3.21
C GLY A 189 6.94 12.94 -1.92
N PHE A 190 6.93 11.62 -1.73
CA PHE A 190 7.47 11.01 -0.52
C PHE A 190 8.99 11.13 -0.44
N ALA A 191 9.50 11.65 0.69
CA ALA A 191 10.91 11.90 0.89
C ALA A 191 11.72 10.65 1.28
N GLN A 192 11.09 9.72 2.00
CA GLN A 192 11.67 8.43 2.38
C GLN A 192 10.78 7.30 1.89
N VAL A 193 11.35 6.43 1.09
CA VAL A 193 10.65 5.27 0.54
C VAL A 193 11.56 4.04 0.63
N ALA A 194 11.02 2.94 1.09
CA ALA A 194 11.66 1.64 1.00
C ALA A 194 10.65 0.59 0.53
N ALA A 195 11.09 -0.33 -0.32
CA ALA A 195 10.27 -1.45 -0.75
C ALA A 195 11.07 -2.76 -0.82
N CYS A 196 10.38 -3.86 -0.67
CA CYS A 196 10.93 -5.20 -0.87
C CYS A 196 9.84 -6.20 -1.26
N SER A 197 10.25 -7.25 -1.95
CA SER A 197 9.43 -8.43 -2.19
C SER A 197 9.37 -9.29 -0.94
N ASP A 198 8.20 -9.84 -0.63
CA ASP A 198 8.03 -10.88 0.38
C ASP A 198 8.18 -12.30 -0.20
N ARG A 199 7.72 -13.32 0.53
CA ARG A 199 7.70 -14.72 0.06
C ARG A 199 6.33 -15.14 -0.50
N ASN A 200 5.36 -14.22 -0.50
CA ASN A 200 3.96 -14.49 -0.80
C ASN A 200 3.48 -13.75 -2.05
N TRP A 201 4.39 -13.52 -3.00
CA TRP A 201 4.08 -12.90 -4.29
C TRP A 201 3.70 -11.42 -4.19
N ALA A 202 4.09 -10.74 -3.10
CA ALA A 202 3.76 -9.33 -2.91
C ALA A 202 5.01 -8.46 -2.78
N VAL A 203 4.92 -7.25 -3.33
CA VAL A 203 5.77 -6.12 -3.00
C VAL A 203 5.14 -5.39 -1.82
N TRP A 204 5.95 -5.06 -0.84
CA TRP A 204 5.64 -4.16 0.26
C TRP A 204 6.44 -2.89 0.11
N ALA A 205 5.79 -1.74 0.27
CA ALA A 205 6.43 -0.44 0.35
C ALA A 205 6.00 0.31 1.60
N VAL A 206 6.93 1.05 2.17
CA VAL A 206 6.70 1.99 3.27
C VAL A 206 7.25 3.34 2.84
N ALA A 207 6.45 4.40 3.00
CA ALA A 207 6.81 5.75 2.61
C ALA A 207 6.48 6.78 3.69
N SER A 208 7.27 7.85 3.80
CA SER A 208 7.10 8.97 4.73
C SER A 208 7.52 10.29 4.08
N HIS A 209 6.92 11.40 4.53
CA HIS A 209 7.32 12.76 4.12
C HIS A 209 8.59 13.25 4.82
N ASN A 210 8.88 12.73 6.03
CA ASN A 210 9.99 13.20 6.83
C ASN A 210 11.32 12.60 6.32
N PRO A 211 12.29 13.42 5.86
CA PRO A 211 13.58 12.94 5.39
C PRO A 211 14.41 12.20 6.45
N GLU A 212 14.10 12.39 7.73
CA GLU A 212 14.82 11.77 8.85
C GLU A 212 14.28 10.36 9.19
N ASP A 213 13.13 9.94 8.62
CA ASP A 213 12.46 8.69 8.95
C ASP A 213 13.07 7.44 8.29
N GLY A 214 14.17 7.57 7.57
CA GLY A 214 14.73 6.46 6.80
C GLY A 214 14.95 5.17 7.59
N GLN A 215 15.38 5.25 8.84
CA GLN A 215 15.55 4.06 9.71
C GLN A 215 14.19 3.48 10.14
N ALA A 216 13.22 4.33 10.50
CA ALA A 216 11.89 3.92 10.91
C ALA A 216 11.13 3.26 9.74
N VAL A 217 11.21 3.84 8.54
CA VAL A 217 10.64 3.29 7.30
C VAL A 217 11.20 1.90 7.02
N GLN A 218 12.53 1.72 7.11
CA GLN A 218 13.17 0.43 6.89
C GLN A 218 12.82 -0.61 7.96
N ALA A 219 12.73 -0.19 9.23
CA ALA A 219 12.38 -1.06 10.34
C ALA A 219 10.95 -1.59 10.20
N LEU A 220 10.00 -0.69 9.89
CA LEU A 220 8.60 -1.05 9.66
C LEU A 220 8.45 -1.99 8.45
N LEU A 221 9.09 -1.67 7.32
CA LEU A 221 9.08 -2.53 6.14
C LEU A 221 9.60 -3.94 6.44
N LYS A 222 10.72 -4.02 7.17
CA LYS A 222 11.32 -5.31 7.54
C LYS A 222 10.39 -6.14 8.43
N ASP A 223 9.68 -5.50 9.35
CA ASP A 223 8.73 -6.18 10.23
C ASP A 223 7.52 -6.68 9.45
N LEU A 224 6.92 -5.85 8.59
CA LEU A 224 5.78 -6.20 7.74
C LEU A 224 6.11 -7.37 6.80
N ALA A 225 7.20 -7.28 6.05
CA ALA A 225 7.61 -8.31 5.11
C ALA A 225 7.99 -9.65 5.79
N ARG A 226 8.47 -9.61 7.04
CA ARG A 226 8.75 -10.81 7.84
C ARG A 226 7.46 -11.49 8.30
N ARG A 227 6.45 -10.70 8.73
CA ARG A 227 5.16 -11.20 9.24
C ARG A 227 4.25 -11.71 8.14
N ALA A 228 4.42 -11.21 6.93
CA ALA A 228 3.84 -11.79 5.73
C ALA A 228 4.45 -13.17 5.43
N GLY A 229 4.44 -14.09 6.40
CA GLY A 229 5.00 -15.44 6.30
C GLY A 229 4.42 -16.25 5.15
N PRO A 230 5.03 -17.36 4.72
CA PRO A 230 4.56 -18.11 3.55
C PRO A 230 3.11 -18.51 3.76
N LYS A 231 2.25 -18.11 2.79
CA LYS A 231 0.90 -18.67 2.70
C LYS A 231 1.09 -20.17 2.42
N ALA A 232 0.42 -21.01 3.21
CA ALA A 232 0.46 -22.46 3.02
C ALA A 232 0.06 -22.77 1.55
N ALA A 233 0.87 -23.61 0.91
CA ALA A 233 0.58 -24.16 -0.40
C ALA A 233 -0.56 -25.18 -0.30
#